data_165e0fe8dab549e841141192e7d8b523
#
_entry.id   165e0fe8dab549e841141192e7d8b523
#
_cell.length_a   1.000
_cell.length_b   1.000
_cell.length_c   1.000
_cell.angle_alpha   90.00
_cell.angle_beta   90.00
_cell.angle_gamma   90.00
#
_symmetry.space_group_name_H-M   'P 1'
#
loop_
_entity.id
_entity.type
_entity.pdbx_description
1 polymer ?
#
loop_
_entity_poly.entity_id
_entity_poly.type
_entity_poly.pdbx_seq_one_letter_code
_entity_poly.pdbx_strand_id
1 'polypeptide(L)'
;MIEGLREDLRNRRIGSGMSRLDEHWVRCGRLDPHDEDAAGLLCYVSQWVDAGWRDIDVIQDGLCAFPKGRRVGLSILDYAYVLMAEGVVWVAEENIARALANFDLVLSLKTEIVEREILALAHFWSSRCNRKAGEYDRALEHVSEACRLASEADAGPMAATMRVAESWLLFQKSRTKDALKMLSEADAVLRETDDFLTRGNIESSYGRMYRREGRYDLGLRHFSAAIDEYGKRDPEHRNLARTLTNMGYVERLIALQLRKRIDSDVSQHRRSEPELRRDYENMRAQALAHLDRASEIYRLHANHRGAGTVCVNRGHLHLDSGDLYKADDEAREAYALGEQKNDYILMARARLLECMVENTKLEEEIDDAAWVAHLALEAAKEAVDLARRTENRRLLARALIWLGLTTCTTSPGSLDAAREISEQAAALLKNEVQDHIWEDLQVLKARVVKGGNVDATLQAWSQGVVGDRTFQQLTEDFADLIIPKIWEHESRKVARVSKRLSISPKKVRRVLARLGLHGA
;
A
#
# COMPACT_ATOMS: atom_id res chain seq x y z
N MET A 1 40.92 1.69 -8.77
CA MET A 1 39.57 1.66 -9.35
C MET A 1 38.49 1.60 -8.26
N ILE A 2 38.54 0.64 -7.39
CA ILE A 2 37.55 0.44 -6.31
C ILE A 2 37.40 1.70 -5.45
N GLU A 3 38.51 2.31 -5.00
CA GLU A 3 38.45 3.49 -4.14
C GLU A 3 37.71 4.67 -4.80
N GLY A 4 37.91 4.87 -6.12
CA GLY A 4 37.15 5.88 -6.86
C GLY A 4 35.67 5.57 -6.95
N LEU A 5 35.27 4.30 -7.16
CA LEU A 5 33.87 3.88 -7.16
C LEU A 5 33.26 4.01 -5.77
N ARG A 6 34.01 3.68 -4.72
CA ARG A 6 33.59 3.83 -3.32
C ARG A 6 33.33 5.30 -2.99
N GLU A 7 34.21 6.19 -3.36
CA GLU A 7 34.05 7.63 -3.15
C GLU A 7 32.86 8.19 -3.94
N ASP A 8 32.72 7.80 -5.23
CA ASP A 8 31.58 8.21 -6.05
C ASP A 8 30.25 7.69 -5.46
N LEU A 9 30.23 6.48 -4.89
CA LEU A 9 29.05 5.93 -4.21
C LEU A 9 28.69 6.70 -2.93
N ARG A 10 29.68 7.01 -2.08
CA ARG A 10 29.51 7.80 -0.85
C ARG A 10 28.90 9.16 -1.13
N ASN A 11 29.39 9.82 -2.18
CA ASN A 11 29.00 11.15 -2.59
C ASN A 11 27.83 11.17 -3.58
N ARG A 12 27.31 10.01 -3.96
CA ARG A 12 26.24 9.86 -4.98
C ARG A 12 26.55 10.56 -6.30
N ARG A 13 27.80 10.48 -6.75
CA ARG A 13 28.28 10.95 -8.06
C ARG A 13 28.04 9.85 -9.10
N ILE A 14 26.79 9.70 -9.51
CA ILE A 14 26.35 8.54 -10.30
C ILE A 14 27.02 8.54 -11.68
N GLY A 15 27.05 9.66 -12.38
CA GLY A 15 27.67 9.79 -13.70
C GLY A 15 29.18 9.52 -13.66
N SER A 16 29.90 10.01 -12.63
CA SER A 16 31.33 9.74 -12.45
C SER A 16 31.61 8.24 -12.30
N GLY A 17 30.87 7.56 -11.41
CA GLY A 17 31.04 6.12 -11.22
C GLY A 17 30.73 5.31 -12.47
N MET A 18 29.68 5.68 -13.22
CA MET A 18 29.36 5.02 -14.50
C MET A 18 30.45 5.22 -15.54
N SER A 19 30.96 6.43 -15.69
CA SER A 19 32.07 6.70 -16.62
C SER A 19 33.31 5.86 -16.29
N ARG A 20 33.66 5.72 -15.00
CA ARG A 20 34.74 4.83 -14.55
C ARG A 20 34.50 3.37 -14.92
N LEU A 21 33.29 2.91 -14.77
CA LEU A 21 32.90 1.54 -15.14
C LEU A 21 32.96 1.35 -16.66
N ASP A 22 32.47 2.29 -17.46
CA ASP A 22 32.53 2.23 -18.91
C ASP A 22 33.98 2.22 -19.42
N GLU A 23 34.85 3.08 -18.90
CA GLU A 23 36.29 3.09 -19.22
C GLU A 23 36.94 1.74 -18.88
N HIS A 24 36.59 1.15 -17.73
CA HIS A 24 37.11 -0.17 -17.35
C HIS A 24 36.61 -1.28 -18.31
N TRP A 25 35.30 -1.26 -18.63
CA TRP A 25 34.69 -2.28 -19.52
C TRP A 25 35.20 -2.18 -20.95
N VAL A 26 35.43 -0.98 -21.46
CA VAL A 26 36.05 -0.79 -22.78
C VAL A 26 37.47 -1.37 -22.79
N ARG A 27 38.21 -1.25 -21.69
CA ARG A 27 39.60 -1.73 -21.60
C ARG A 27 39.71 -3.24 -21.35
N CYS A 28 38.88 -3.79 -20.46
CA CYS A 28 39.02 -5.17 -19.97
C CYS A 28 37.94 -6.12 -20.47
N GLY A 29 36.77 -5.61 -20.93
CA GLY A 29 35.67 -6.38 -21.48
C GLY A 29 34.87 -7.19 -20.45
N ARG A 30 35.49 -7.58 -19.33
CA ARG A 30 34.90 -8.38 -18.26
C ARG A 30 35.68 -8.22 -16.96
N LEU A 31 35.09 -8.70 -15.85
CA LEU A 31 35.83 -8.87 -14.60
C LEU A 31 36.90 -9.97 -14.75
N ASP A 32 38.15 -9.63 -14.47
CA ASP A 32 39.22 -10.63 -14.40
C ASP A 32 39.15 -11.29 -13.01
N PRO A 33 38.84 -12.58 -12.91
CA PRO A 33 38.77 -13.26 -11.64
C PRO A 33 40.12 -13.40 -10.91
N HIS A 34 41.21 -13.14 -11.57
CA HIS A 34 42.57 -13.16 -10.99
C HIS A 34 43.06 -11.79 -10.49
N ASP A 35 42.26 -10.74 -10.73
CA ASP A 35 42.52 -9.42 -10.16
C ASP A 35 42.24 -9.48 -8.65
N GLU A 36 43.20 -8.96 -7.85
CA GLU A 36 43.05 -8.87 -6.38
C GLU A 36 41.80 -8.09 -5.98
N ASP A 37 41.39 -7.14 -6.81
CA ASP A 37 40.23 -6.27 -6.59
C ASP A 37 38.92 -6.85 -7.14
N ALA A 38 38.91 -8.02 -7.78
CA ALA A 38 37.77 -8.53 -8.52
C ALA A 38 36.47 -8.66 -7.67
N ALA A 39 36.58 -9.14 -6.43
CA ALA A 39 35.43 -9.28 -5.53
C ALA A 39 34.84 -7.92 -5.13
N GLY A 40 35.68 -6.98 -4.76
CA GLY A 40 35.27 -5.61 -4.44
C GLY A 40 34.64 -4.90 -5.63
N LEU A 41 35.25 -5.02 -6.82
CA LEU A 41 34.70 -4.46 -8.04
C LEU A 41 33.32 -5.01 -8.35
N LEU A 42 33.11 -6.32 -8.22
CA LEU A 42 31.80 -6.96 -8.39
C LEU A 42 30.74 -6.42 -7.44
N CYS A 43 31.10 -6.22 -6.16
CA CYS A 43 30.22 -5.61 -5.18
C CYS A 43 29.79 -4.19 -5.58
N TYR A 44 30.74 -3.34 -5.95
CA TYR A 44 30.43 -1.96 -6.34
C TYR A 44 29.67 -1.89 -7.66
N VAL A 45 30.02 -2.73 -8.67
CA VAL A 45 29.23 -2.86 -9.92
C VAL A 45 27.76 -3.12 -9.62
N SER A 46 27.45 -3.98 -8.64
CA SER A 46 26.07 -4.28 -8.26
C SER A 46 25.29 -3.04 -7.79
N GLN A 47 25.95 -2.07 -7.16
CA GLN A 47 25.30 -0.83 -6.73
C GLN A 47 25.03 0.12 -7.91
N TRP A 48 25.90 0.13 -8.93
CA TRP A 48 25.69 0.90 -10.15
C TRP A 48 24.66 0.28 -11.08
N VAL A 49 24.51 -1.05 -11.11
CA VAL A 49 23.40 -1.72 -11.81
C VAL A 49 22.05 -1.30 -11.17
N ASP A 50 21.97 -1.21 -9.84
CA ASP A 50 20.77 -0.68 -9.17
C ASP A 50 20.53 0.81 -9.50
N ALA A 51 21.59 1.56 -9.81
CA ALA A 51 21.52 2.95 -10.27
C ALA A 51 21.29 3.09 -11.79
N GLY A 52 21.12 2.00 -12.53
CA GLY A 52 20.77 1.98 -13.96
C GLY A 52 21.98 2.00 -14.90
N TRP A 53 23.15 1.50 -14.48
CA TRP A 53 24.35 1.48 -15.36
C TRP A 53 24.24 0.43 -16.48
N ARG A 54 23.85 -0.81 -16.17
CA ARG A 54 23.65 -1.94 -17.10
C ARG A 54 22.67 -2.92 -16.51
N ASP A 55 22.35 -3.98 -17.25
CA ASP A 55 21.49 -5.06 -16.77
C ASP A 55 22.20 -5.95 -15.74
N ILE A 56 21.42 -6.74 -15.03
CA ILE A 56 21.87 -7.64 -13.97
C ILE A 56 22.84 -8.73 -14.48
N ASP A 57 22.81 -9.05 -15.76
CA ASP A 57 23.63 -10.08 -16.40
C ASP A 57 25.12 -9.85 -16.15
N VAL A 58 25.55 -8.59 -16.08
CA VAL A 58 26.96 -8.22 -15.78
C VAL A 58 27.39 -8.75 -14.42
N ILE A 59 26.50 -8.75 -13.44
CA ILE A 59 26.79 -9.27 -12.09
C ILE A 59 26.77 -10.79 -12.10
N GLN A 60 25.80 -11.39 -12.81
CA GLN A 60 25.70 -12.85 -12.93
C GLN A 60 26.93 -13.44 -13.61
N ASP A 61 27.40 -12.83 -14.69
CA ASP A 61 28.64 -13.20 -15.36
C ASP A 61 29.86 -13.07 -14.44
N GLY A 62 29.95 -11.97 -13.69
CA GLY A 62 31.00 -11.75 -12.70
C GLY A 62 30.99 -12.81 -11.57
N LEU A 63 29.82 -13.23 -11.12
CA LEU A 63 29.66 -14.28 -10.09
C LEU A 63 30.15 -15.64 -10.57
N CYS A 64 30.13 -15.94 -11.87
CA CYS A 64 30.70 -17.17 -12.43
C CYS A 64 32.21 -17.31 -12.14
N ALA A 65 32.91 -16.20 -11.92
CA ALA A 65 34.31 -16.17 -11.51
C ALA A 65 34.54 -16.64 -10.06
N PHE A 66 33.49 -16.67 -9.23
CA PHE A 66 33.53 -17.04 -7.81
C PHE A 66 32.66 -18.27 -7.48
N PRO A 67 32.97 -19.46 -8.07
CA PRO A 67 32.25 -20.69 -7.74
C PRO A 67 32.49 -21.06 -6.28
N LYS A 68 31.59 -21.85 -5.67
CA LYS A 68 31.62 -22.21 -4.24
C LYS A 68 32.98 -22.70 -3.76
N GLY A 69 33.69 -23.52 -4.52
CA GLY A 69 35.01 -24.04 -4.17
C GLY A 69 36.09 -22.93 -4.07
N ARG A 70 35.99 -21.88 -4.85
CA ARG A 70 36.92 -20.75 -4.83
C ARG A 70 36.65 -19.80 -3.65
N ARG A 71 35.40 -19.71 -3.20
CA ARG A 71 35.01 -18.82 -2.08
C ARG A 71 35.70 -19.18 -0.76
N VAL A 72 36.08 -20.45 -0.57
CA VAL A 72 36.77 -20.92 0.65
C VAL A 72 38.14 -20.26 0.84
N GLY A 73 38.78 -19.82 -0.24
CA GLY A 73 40.10 -19.17 -0.19
C GLY A 73 40.07 -17.64 -0.16
N LEU A 74 38.88 -17.02 -0.13
CA LEU A 74 38.73 -15.58 -0.09
C LEU A 74 39.00 -15.02 1.32
N SER A 75 39.46 -13.78 1.38
CA SER A 75 39.43 -13.02 2.62
C SER A 75 37.98 -12.85 3.10
N ILE A 76 37.76 -12.55 4.36
CA ILE A 76 36.41 -12.31 4.92
C ILE A 76 35.73 -11.14 4.18
N LEU A 77 36.49 -10.10 3.87
CA LEU A 77 35.98 -8.93 3.16
C LEU A 77 35.60 -9.27 1.70
N ASP A 78 36.46 -10.00 0.98
CA ASP A 78 36.15 -10.42 -0.40
C ASP A 78 34.95 -11.36 -0.45
N TYR A 79 34.84 -12.25 0.54
CA TYR A 79 33.67 -13.11 0.67
C TYR A 79 32.39 -12.29 0.90
N ALA A 80 32.45 -11.27 1.77
CA ALA A 80 31.33 -10.35 1.98
C ALA A 80 30.95 -9.59 0.69
N TYR A 81 31.93 -9.13 -0.09
CA TYR A 81 31.69 -8.49 -1.37
C TYR A 81 30.96 -9.39 -2.36
N VAL A 82 31.37 -10.66 -2.48
CA VAL A 82 30.71 -11.63 -3.35
C VAL A 82 29.27 -11.89 -2.89
N LEU A 83 29.05 -12.04 -1.57
CA LEU A 83 27.70 -12.22 -1.00
C LEU A 83 26.80 -11.01 -1.26
N MET A 84 27.35 -9.79 -1.18
CA MET A 84 26.58 -8.57 -1.50
C MET A 84 26.12 -8.56 -2.95
N ALA A 85 27.00 -8.86 -3.88
CA ALA A 85 26.66 -8.93 -5.31
C ALA A 85 25.62 -10.03 -5.59
N GLU A 86 25.83 -11.22 -5.04
CA GLU A 86 24.88 -12.33 -5.18
C GLU A 86 23.52 -12.00 -4.55
N GLY A 87 23.49 -11.32 -3.40
CA GLY A 87 22.27 -10.82 -2.77
C GLY A 87 21.49 -9.86 -3.66
N VAL A 88 22.19 -8.95 -4.37
CA VAL A 88 21.56 -8.02 -5.33
C VAL A 88 20.94 -8.77 -6.51
N VAL A 89 21.60 -9.83 -7.02
CA VAL A 89 21.04 -10.70 -8.06
C VAL A 89 19.73 -11.35 -7.57
N TRP A 90 19.73 -11.93 -6.37
CA TRP A 90 18.50 -12.52 -5.81
C TRP A 90 17.38 -11.50 -5.60
N VAL A 91 17.71 -10.23 -5.29
CA VAL A 91 16.70 -9.15 -5.23
C VAL A 91 16.11 -8.86 -6.60
N ALA A 92 16.93 -8.86 -7.66
CA ALA A 92 16.49 -8.64 -9.03
C ALA A 92 15.61 -9.80 -9.53
N GLU A 93 15.97 -11.03 -9.19
CA GLU A 93 15.18 -12.24 -9.48
C GLU A 93 13.98 -12.42 -8.55
N GLU A 94 13.76 -11.45 -7.64
CA GLU A 94 12.65 -11.42 -6.68
C GLU A 94 12.64 -12.60 -5.68
N ASN A 95 13.77 -13.28 -5.51
CA ASN A 95 13.96 -14.31 -4.49
C ASN A 95 14.41 -13.68 -3.16
N ILE A 96 13.45 -13.10 -2.45
CA ILE A 96 13.70 -12.30 -1.24
C ILE A 96 14.34 -13.13 -0.12
N ALA A 97 13.94 -14.40 0.02
CA ALA A 97 14.48 -15.27 1.08
C ALA A 97 15.99 -15.53 0.89
N ARG A 98 16.44 -15.82 -0.34
CA ARG A 98 17.86 -16.01 -0.65
C ARG A 98 18.64 -14.71 -0.51
N ALA A 99 18.07 -13.59 -0.96
CA ALA A 99 18.70 -12.29 -0.80
C ALA A 99 18.97 -11.98 0.68
N LEU A 100 17.95 -12.14 1.55
CA LEU A 100 18.10 -11.94 2.99
C LEU A 100 19.16 -12.85 3.59
N ALA A 101 19.18 -14.14 3.24
CA ALA A 101 20.18 -15.07 3.74
C ALA A 101 21.63 -14.62 3.43
N ASN A 102 21.86 -14.04 2.24
CA ASN A 102 23.17 -13.50 1.87
C ASN A 102 23.50 -12.25 2.69
N PHE A 103 22.58 -11.29 2.82
CA PHE A 103 22.84 -10.07 3.59
C PHE A 103 22.99 -10.36 5.09
N ASP A 104 22.21 -11.28 5.65
CA ASP A 104 22.34 -11.72 7.05
C ASP A 104 23.71 -12.37 7.31
N LEU A 105 24.23 -13.14 6.33
CA LEU A 105 25.56 -13.71 6.44
C LEU A 105 26.64 -12.60 6.44
N VAL A 106 26.52 -11.58 5.57
CA VAL A 106 27.42 -10.41 5.63
C VAL A 106 27.36 -9.73 6.99
N LEU A 107 26.16 -9.51 7.52
CA LEU A 107 25.95 -8.86 8.82
C LEU A 107 26.44 -9.71 10.00
N SER A 108 26.47 -11.04 9.86
CA SER A 108 27.04 -11.92 10.87
C SER A 108 28.58 -11.78 10.99
N LEU A 109 29.22 -11.29 9.94
CA LEU A 109 30.68 -11.06 9.87
C LEU A 109 31.07 -9.62 10.30
N LYS A 110 30.16 -8.85 10.88
CA LYS A 110 30.36 -7.42 11.19
C LYS A 110 31.57 -7.11 12.09
N THR A 111 32.03 -8.04 12.91
CA THR A 111 33.20 -7.88 13.78
C THR A 111 34.50 -7.93 13.00
N GLU A 112 34.50 -8.62 11.87
CA GLU A 112 35.67 -8.83 11.01
C GLU A 112 35.72 -7.84 9.83
N ILE A 113 34.60 -7.21 9.51
CA ILE A 113 34.47 -6.23 8.41
C ILE A 113 34.74 -4.83 8.95
N VAL A 114 35.87 -4.25 8.58
CA VAL A 114 36.24 -2.89 8.98
C VAL A 114 35.49 -1.83 8.19
N GLU A 115 35.10 -2.13 6.95
CA GLU A 115 34.42 -1.21 6.05
C GLU A 115 32.94 -1.02 6.43
N ARG A 116 32.65 0.08 7.12
CA ARG A 116 31.28 0.38 7.60
C ARG A 116 30.28 0.58 6.48
N GLU A 117 30.72 1.02 5.30
CA GLU A 117 29.87 1.21 4.14
C GLU A 117 29.26 -0.10 3.64
N ILE A 118 30.03 -1.19 3.67
CA ILE A 118 29.51 -2.50 3.25
C ILE A 118 28.44 -2.98 4.22
N LEU A 119 28.65 -2.76 5.51
CA LEU A 119 27.63 -3.05 6.51
C LEU A 119 26.38 -2.16 6.34
N ALA A 120 26.59 -0.86 6.04
CA ALA A 120 25.49 0.06 5.74
C ALA A 120 24.68 -0.41 4.51
N LEU A 121 25.36 -0.82 3.44
CA LEU A 121 24.74 -1.36 2.24
C LEU A 121 24.00 -2.68 2.53
N ALA A 122 24.58 -3.59 3.31
CA ALA A 122 23.93 -4.84 3.68
C ALA A 122 22.62 -4.58 4.47
N HIS A 123 22.66 -3.70 5.45
CA HIS A 123 21.46 -3.25 6.17
C HIS A 123 20.44 -2.58 5.23
N PHE A 124 20.89 -1.70 4.33
CA PHE A 124 20.00 -1.04 3.37
C PHE A 124 19.29 -2.04 2.45
N TRP A 125 20.00 -3.03 1.93
CA TRP A 125 19.43 -4.09 1.10
C TRP A 125 18.51 -5.01 1.90
N SER A 126 18.87 -5.37 3.14
CA SER A 126 17.99 -6.12 4.05
C SER A 126 16.69 -5.35 4.31
N SER A 127 16.75 -4.04 4.52
CA SER A 127 15.57 -3.19 4.64
C SER A 127 14.68 -3.25 3.40
N ARG A 128 15.27 -3.18 2.20
CA ARG A 128 14.52 -3.28 0.93
C ARG A 128 13.83 -4.63 0.77
N CYS A 129 14.47 -5.71 1.21
CA CYS A 129 13.93 -7.08 1.21
C CYS A 129 12.77 -7.22 2.20
N ASN A 130 12.96 -6.85 3.48
CA ASN A 130 11.92 -6.91 4.50
C ASN A 130 10.70 -6.04 4.12
N ARG A 131 10.93 -4.86 3.52
CA ARG A 131 9.86 -4.03 2.97
C ARG A 131 9.06 -4.74 1.87
N LYS A 132 9.73 -5.49 0.97
CA LYS A 132 9.06 -6.29 -0.06
C LYS A 132 8.27 -7.45 0.55
N ALA A 133 8.77 -8.07 1.61
CA ALA A 133 8.07 -9.11 2.37
C ALA A 133 6.88 -8.57 3.17
N GLY A 134 6.81 -7.25 3.40
CA GLY A 134 5.77 -6.61 4.21
C GLY A 134 6.11 -6.53 5.70
N GLU A 135 7.34 -6.84 6.08
CA GLU A 135 7.88 -6.78 7.45
C GLU A 135 8.45 -5.38 7.73
N TYR A 136 7.58 -4.42 7.97
CA TYR A 136 7.96 -3.00 8.01
C TYR A 136 8.75 -2.61 9.27
N ASP A 137 8.55 -3.30 10.39
CA ASP A 137 9.32 -3.05 11.62
C ASP A 137 10.78 -3.45 11.44
N ARG A 138 11.05 -4.66 10.97
CA ARG A 138 12.40 -5.11 10.62
C ARG A 138 13.05 -4.24 9.55
N ALA A 139 12.27 -3.86 8.53
CA ALA A 139 12.77 -2.96 7.49
C ALA A 139 13.22 -1.62 8.06
N LEU A 140 12.46 -1.06 9.02
CA LEU A 140 12.80 0.21 9.68
C LEU A 140 14.06 0.09 10.55
N GLU A 141 14.19 -0.98 11.33
CA GLU A 141 15.39 -1.27 12.13
C GLU A 141 16.64 -1.30 11.24
N HIS A 142 16.58 -2.06 10.15
CA HIS A 142 17.69 -2.17 9.22
C HIS A 142 18.04 -0.83 8.54
N VAL A 143 17.06 -0.05 8.05
CA VAL A 143 17.38 1.21 7.37
C VAL A 143 17.92 2.26 8.34
N SER A 144 17.43 2.29 9.58
CA SER A 144 17.95 3.22 10.60
C SER A 144 19.41 2.90 10.93
N GLU A 145 19.76 1.62 11.03
CA GLU A 145 21.15 1.19 11.23
C GLU A 145 22.03 1.49 10.01
N ALA A 146 21.51 1.29 8.80
CA ALA A 146 22.20 1.69 7.57
C ALA A 146 22.51 3.20 7.54
N CYS A 147 21.56 4.05 7.91
CA CYS A 147 21.76 5.51 8.00
C CYS A 147 22.84 5.88 9.03
N ARG A 148 22.83 5.21 10.19
CA ARG A 148 23.81 5.43 11.25
C ARG A 148 25.23 5.08 10.75
N LEU A 149 25.42 3.89 10.19
CA LEU A 149 26.70 3.40 9.70
C LEU A 149 27.23 4.26 8.54
N ALA A 150 26.36 4.66 7.60
CA ALA A 150 26.74 5.53 6.50
C ALA A 150 27.18 6.93 7.00
N SER A 151 26.51 7.47 8.03
CA SER A 151 26.88 8.74 8.66
C SER A 151 28.22 8.64 9.40
N GLU A 152 28.50 7.53 10.08
CA GLU A 152 29.78 7.26 10.75
C GLU A 152 30.95 7.08 9.76
N ALA A 153 30.63 6.66 8.53
CA ALA A 153 31.60 6.54 7.44
C ALA A 153 31.83 7.86 6.67
N ASP A 154 31.27 8.98 7.15
CA ASP A 154 31.29 10.30 6.47
C ASP A 154 30.73 10.25 5.03
N ALA A 155 29.70 9.41 4.82
CA ALA A 155 29.04 9.21 3.54
C ALA A 155 27.64 9.88 3.53
N GLY A 156 27.62 11.20 3.73
CA GLY A 156 26.39 12.00 3.90
C GLY A 156 25.36 11.81 2.78
N PRO A 157 25.70 11.94 1.48
CA PRO A 157 24.76 11.72 0.38
C PRO A 157 24.24 10.27 0.30
N MET A 158 25.09 9.27 0.58
CA MET A 158 24.65 7.87 0.67
C MET A 158 23.67 7.69 1.83
N ALA A 159 23.93 8.26 3.01
CA ALA A 159 23.00 8.24 4.15
C ALA A 159 21.66 8.92 3.79
N ALA A 160 21.69 10.03 3.05
CA ALA A 160 20.49 10.70 2.57
C ALA A 160 19.65 9.81 1.64
N THR A 161 20.28 9.03 0.76
CA THR A 161 19.59 8.02 -0.06
C THR A 161 18.86 6.97 0.82
N MET A 162 19.51 6.51 1.88
CA MET A 162 18.91 5.55 2.82
C MET A 162 17.74 6.18 3.60
N ARG A 163 17.86 7.47 4.01
CA ARG A 163 16.77 8.22 4.66
C ARG A 163 15.53 8.36 3.79
N VAL A 164 15.65 8.39 2.46
CA VAL A 164 14.48 8.37 1.56
C VAL A 164 13.69 7.06 1.73
N ALA A 165 14.37 5.92 1.88
CA ALA A 165 13.71 4.63 2.15
C ALA A 165 13.11 4.59 3.57
N GLU A 166 13.81 5.13 4.56
CA GLU A 166 13.32 5.24 5.95
C GLU A 166 12.06 6.11 6.02
N SER A 167 12.05 7.27 5.35
CA SER A 167 10.87 8.14 5.24
C SER A 167 9.65 7.38 4.70
N TRP A 168 9.85 6.55 3.67
CA TRP A 168 8.75 5.75 3.14
C TRP A 168 8.19 4.76 4.17
N LEU A 169 9.06 4.09 4.95
CA LEU A 169 8.64 3.15 6.00
C LEU A 169 7.88 3.88 7.14
N LEU A 170 8.38 5.03 7.58
CA LEU A 170 7.68 5.87 8.55
C LEU A 170 6.29 6.27 8.05
N PHE A 171 6.18 6.61 6.76
CA PHE A 171 4.89 6.91 6.15
C PHE A 171 3.94 5.69 6.13
N GLN A 172 4.45 4.46 5.89
CA GLN A 172 3.62 3.26 5.99
C GLN A 172 3.15 2.99 7.42
N LYS A 173 3.92 3.40 8.42
CA LYS A 173 3.57 3.31 9.85
C LYS A 173 2.77 4.53 10.34
N SER A 174 2.22 5.35 9.44
CA SER A 174 1.40 6.53 9.73
C SER A 174 2.13 7.65 10.51
N ARG A 175 3.46 7.63 10.52
CA ARG A 175 4.31 8.68 11.07
C ARG A 175 4.59 9.75 9.99
N THR A 176 3.54 10.32 9.42
CA THR A 176 3.63 11.20 8.23
C THR A 176 4.48 12.46 8.50
N LYS A 177 4.39 13.06 9.69
CA LYS A 177 5.20 14.26 10.03
C LYS A 177 6.69 13.94 10.04
N ASP A 178 7.07 12.82 10.67
CA ASP A 178 8.47 12.38 10.74
C ASP A 178 8.98 12.03 9.35
N ALA A 179 8.15 11.35 8.55
CA ALA A 179 8.44 11.00 7.17
C ALA A 179 8.71 12.24 6.30
N LEU A 180 7.85 13.27 6.38
CA LEU A 180 8.02 14.52 5.63
C LEU A 180 9.29 15.26 6.03
N LYS A 181 9.56 15.37 7.35
CA LYS A 181 10.79 16.01 7.85
C LYS A 181 12.02 15.31 7.31
N MET A 182 12.10 13.99 7.44
CA MET A 182 13.24 13.19 6.98
C MET A 182 13.41 13.27 5.47
N LEU A 183 12.31 13.26 4.71
CA LEU A 183 12.34 13.38 3.25
C LEU A 183 12.87 14.76 2.81
N SER A 184 12.46 15.83 3.48
CA SER A 184 12.94 17.18 3.23
C SER A 184 14.44 17.36 3.55
N GLU A 185 14.92 16.74 4.64
CA GLU A 185 16.34 16.73 4.99
C GLU A 185 17.17 15.97 3.94
N ALA A 186 16.67 14.82 3.47
CA ALA A 186 17.32 14.05 2.43
C ALA A 186 17.34 14.78 1.07
N ASP A 187 16.23 15.44 0.70
CA ASP A 187 16.12 16.25 -0.52
C ASP A 187 17.13 17.38 -0.54
N ALA A 188 17.31 18.09 0.58
CA ALA A 188 18.29 19.18 0.66
C ALA A 188 19.72 18.72 0.35
N VAL A 189 20.11 17.52 0.77
CA VAL A 189 21.43 16.95 0.49
C VAL A 189 21.53 16.45 -0.96
N LEU A 190 20.53 15.71 -1.44
CA LEU A 190 20.58 15.02 -2.73
C LEU A 190 20.33 15.95 -3.93
N ARG A 191 19.78 17.13 -3.71
CA ARG A 191 19.57 18.14 -4.75
C ARG A 191 20.87 18.56 -5.44
N GLU A 192 21.98 18.54 -4.71
CA GLU A 192 23.30 18.89 -5.20
C GLU A 192 24.02 17.72 -5.90
N THR A 193 23.37 16.56 -6.01
CA THR A 193 23.93 15.37 -6.66
C THR A 193 23.29 15.10 -8.02
N ASP A 194 23.92 14.25 -8.83
CA ASP A 194 23.37 13.72 -10.08
C ASP A 194 22.62 12.39 -9.92
N ASP A 195 22.20 12.08 -8.68
CA ASP A 195 21.38 10.89 -8.39
C ASP A 195 19.91 11.11 -8.75
N PHE A 196 19.65 11.22 -10.05
CA PHE A 196 18.30 11.48 -10.58
C PHE A 196 17.28 10.41 -10.17
N LEU A 197 17.70 9.14 -10.02
CA LEU A 197 16.80 8.07 -9.59
C LEU A 197 16.32 8.26 -8.14
N THR A 198 17.22 8.65 -7.23
CA THR A 198 16.83 8.92 -5.84
C THR A 198 16.02 10.22 -5.74
N ARG A 199 16.36 11.25 -6.51
CA ARG A 199 15.56 12.49 -6.60
C ARG A 199 14.15 12.21 -7.10
N GLY A 200 14.00 11.39 -8.14
CA GLY A 200 12.70 10.90 -8.59
C GLY A 200 11.94 10.10 -7.51
N ASN A 201 12.64 9.31 -6.69
CA ASN A 201 12.04 8.62 -5.55
C ASN A 201 11.52 9.59 -4.46
N ILE A 202 12.21 10.70 -4.23
CA ILE A 202 11.78 11.77 -3.33
C ILE A 202 10.47 12.37 -3.83
N GLU A 203 10.44 12.82 -5.08
CA GLU A 203 9.25 13.39 -5.71
C GLU A 203 8.07 12.40 -5.71
N SER A 204 8.32 11.14 -6.08
CA SER A 204 7.31 10.08 -6.02
C SER A 204 6.81 9.82 -4.59
N SER A 205 7.64 10.07 -3.57
CA SER A 205 7.22 9.93 -2.16
C SER A 205 6.34 11.09 -1.72
N TYR A 206 6.66 12.34 -2.09
CA TYR A 206 5.76 13.48 -1.89
C TYR A 206 4.42 13.25 -2.59
N GLY A 207 4.42 12.80 -3.85
CA GLY A 207 3.19 12.48 -4.57
C GLY A 207 2.29 11.49 -3.83
N ARG A 208 2.87 10.43 -3.26
CA ARG A 208 2.12 9.44 -2.47
C ARG A 208 1.58 9.99 -1.15
N MET A 209 2.32 10.90 -0.50
CA MET A 209 1.87 11.55 0.73
C MET A 209 0.68 12.48 0.44
N TYR A 210 0.78 13.35 -0.58
CA TYR A 210 -0.32 14.22 -1.00
C TYR A 210 -1.54 13.45 -1.49
N ARG A 211 -1.34 12.35 -2.21
CA ARG A 211 -2.45 11.45 -2.57
C ARG A 211 -3.20 10.95 -1.34
N ARG A 212 -2.49 10.53 -0.28
CA ARG A 212 -3.12 10.05 0.96
C ARG A 212 -3.89 11.14 1.69
N GLU A 213 -3.45 12.39 1.57
CA GLU A 213 -4.14 13.58 2.11
C GLU A 213 -5.34 14.02 1.25
N GLY A 214 -5.61 13.35 0.12
CA GLY A 214 -6.65 13.75 -0.82
C GLY A 214 -6.30 14.96 -1.69
N ARG A 215 -5.07 15.46 -1.62
CA ARG A 215 -4.55 16.60 -2.41
C ARG A 215 -4.03 16.09 -3.76
N TYR A 216 -4.95 15.64 -4.60
CA TYR A 216 -4.63 14.90 -5.83
C TYR A 216 -3.85 15.74 -6.84
N ASP A 217 -4.17 17.03 -7.01
CA ASP A 217 -3.45 17.93 -7.93
C ASP A 217 -1.96 18.05 -7.57
N LEU A 218 -1.65 18.19 -6.28
CA LEU A 218 -0.27 18.20 -5.82
C LEU A 218 0.39 16.83 -5.99
N GLY A 219 -0.36 15.76 -5.72
CA GLY A 219 0.10 14.40 -5.95
C GLY A 219 0.54 14.19 -7.40
N LEU A 220 -0.28 14.59 -8.38
CA LEU A 220 0.04 14.49 -9.80
C LEU A 220 1.24 15.35 -10.20
N ARG A 221 1.35 16.59 -9.70
CA ARG A 221 2.52 17.46 -9.97
C ARG A 221 3.82 16.83 -9.51
N HIS A 222 3.86 16.26 -8.31
CA HIS A 222 5.04 15.58 -7.79
C HIS A 222 5.34 14.28 -8.56
N PHE A 223 4.32 13.53 -8.98
CA PHE A 223 4.54 12.37 -9.83
C PHE A 223 5.09 12.75 -11.21
N SER A 224 4.64 13.85 -11.82
CA SER A 224 5.22 14.37 -13.06
C SER A 224 6.69 14.77 -12.87
N ALA A 225 7.00 15.49 -11.79
CA ALA A 225 8.39 15.83 -11.46
C ALA A 225 9.27 14.58 -11.25
N ALA A 226 8.71 13.52 -10.64
CA ALA A 226 9.41 12.25 -10.50
C ALA A 226 9.73 11.60 -11.85
N ILE A 227 8.77 11.61 -12.79
CA ILE A 227 8.97 11.10 -14.15
C ILE A 227 10.07 11.86 -14.87
N ASP A 228 10.08 13.20 -14.75
CA ASP A 228 11.11 14.05 -15.33
C ASP A 228 12.52 13.72 -14.78
N GLU A 229 12.63 13.50 -13.44
CA GLU A 229 13.89 13.10 -12.83
C GLU A 229 14.36 11.71 -13.30
N TYR A 230 13.48 10.71 -13.34
CA TYR A 230 13.82 9.38 -13.86
C TYR A 230 14.25 9.44 -15.35
N GLY A 231 13.52 10.21 -16.16
CA GLY A 231 13.78 10.35 -17.59
C GLY A 231 15.15 10.92 -17.92
N LYS A 232 15.76 11.73 -17.04
CA LYS A 232 17.14 12.22 -17.18
C LYS A 232 18.17 11.09 -17.14
N ARG A 233 17.83 9.97 -16.50
CA ARG A 233 18.73 8.83 -16.35
C ARG A 233 18.33 7.65 -17.23
N ASP A 234 17.08 7.21 -17.10
CA ASP A 234 16.58 6.02 -17.78
C ASP A 234 15.05 6.13 -17.95
N PRO A 235 14.57 6.36 -19.19
CA PRO A 235 13.15 6.52 -19.48
C PRO A 235 12.35 5.21 -19.36
N GLU A 236 13.02 4.07 -19.16
CA GLU A 236 12.41 2.75 -18.98
C GLU A 236 12.67 2.17 -17.58
N HIS A 237 13.15 2.99 -16.66
CA HIS A 237 13.44 2.54 -15.31
C HIS A 237 12.17 2.09 -14.55
N ARG A 238 12.25 0.95 -13.85
CA ARG A 238 11.13 0.37 -13.07
C ARG A 238 10.47 1.32 -12.06
N ASN A 239 11.22 2.33 -11.53
CA ASN A 239 10.63 3.32 -10.63
C ASN A 239 9.73 4.32 -11.37
N LEU A 240 10.00 4.60 -12.66
CA LEU A 240 9.12 5.37 -13.52
C LEU A 240 7.79 4.62 -13.70
N ALA A 241 7.83 3.32 -14.03
CA ALA A 241 6.62 2.51 -14.12
C ALA A 241 5.80 2.51 -12.81
N ARG A 242 6.47 2.45 -11.66
CA ARG A 242 5.80 2.57 -10.35
C ARG A 242 5.12 3.93 -10.17
N THR A 243 5.73 4.99 -10.66
CA THR A 243 5.16 6.34 -10.57
C THR A 243 3.98 6.49 -11.51
N LEU A 244 4.07 5.99 -12.74
CA LEU A 244 2.92 5.90 -13.67
C LEU A 244 1.75 5.11 -13.07
N THR A 245 2.03 3.98 -12.41
CA THR A 245 1.00 3.20 -11.71
C THR A 245 0.33 4.01 -10.59
N ASN A 246 1.08 4.84 -9.86
CA ASN A 246 0.51 5.74 -8.85
C ASN A 246 -0.29 6.88 -9.49
N MET A 247 0.12 7.41 -10.64
CA MET A 247 -0.66 8.41 -11.39
C MET A 247 -2.00 7.84 -11.84
N GLY A 248 -1.99 6.69 -12.51
CA GLY A 248 -3.22 6.02 -12.93
C GLY A 248 -4.18 5.74 -11.77
N TYR A 249 -3.64 5.40 -10.59
CA TYR A 249 -4.45 5.25 -9.39
C TYR A 249 -5.07 6.58 -8.91
N VAL A 250 -4.32 7.69 -8.95
CA VAL A 250 -4.85 9.03 -8.57
C VAL A 250 -5.90 9.49 -9.56
N GLU A 251 -5.65 9.34 -10.85
CA GLU A 251 -6.60 9.70 -11.92
C GLU A 251 -7.90 8.90 -11.80
N ARG A 252 -7.82 7.61 -11.44
CA ARG A 252 -9.02 6.84 -11.08
C ARG A 252 -9.78 7.46 -9.90
N LEU A 253 -9.09 7.88 -8.83
CA LEU A 253 -9.74 8.51 -7.69
C LEU A 253 -10.43 9.83 -8.06
N ILE A 254 -9.83 10.64 -8.94
CA ILE A 254 -10.43 11.86 -9.47
C ILE A 254 -11.67 11.49 -10.31
N ALA A 255 -11.57 10.49 -11.19
CA ALA A 255 -12.68 10.00 -11.97
C ALA A 255 -13.86 9.55 -11.08
N LEU A 256 -13.61 8.84 -9.99
CA LEU A 256 -14.65 8.46 -9.02
C LEU A 256 -15.31 9.67 -8.35
N GLN A 257 -14.54 10.73 -8.04
CA GLN A 257 -15.12 11.98 -7.52
C GLN A 257 -16.01 12.67 -8.56
N LEU A 258 -15.58 12.70 -9.83
CA LEU A 258 -16.39 13.24 -10.93
C LEU A 258 -17.67 12.44 -11.12
N ARG A 259 -17.60 11.09 -11.06
CA ARG A 259 -18.78 10.23 -11.17
C ARG A 259 -19.78 10.49 -10.03
N LYS A 260 -19.32 10.55 -8.78
CA LYS A 260 -20.19 10.90 -7.62
C LYS A 260 -20.93 12.24 -7.84
N ARG A 261 -20.26 13.23 -8.44
CA ARG A 261 -20.88 14.52 -8.78
C ARG A 261 -21.93 14.37 -9.87
N ILE A 262 -21.61 13.64 -10.95
CA ILE A 262 -22.55 13.35 -12.04
C ILE A 262 -23.80 12.64 -11.49
N ASP A 263 -23.64 11.60 -10.66
CA ASP A 263 -24.75 10.83 -10.08
C ASP A 263 -25.60 11.69 -9.13
N SER A 264 -24.97 12.60 -8.37
CA SER A 264 -25.67 13.57 -7.52
C SER A 264 -26.52 14.54 -8.33
N ASP A 265 -26.00 15.06 -9.45
CA ASP A 265 -26.74 15.98 -10.33
C ASP A 265 -27.91 15.28 -11.01
N VAL A 266 -27.74 14.02 -11.43
CA VAL A 266 -28.83 13.19 -11.98
C VAL A 266 -29.92 12.95 -10.93
N SER A 267 -29.55 12.58 -9.70
CA SER A 267 -30.52 12.31 -8.61
C SER A 267 -31.32 13.54 -8.21
N GLN A 268 -30.73 14.74 -8.36
CA GLN A 268 -31.38 16.04 -8.11
C GLN A 268 -32.13 16.60 -9.31
N HIS A 269 -32.30 15.81 -10.40
CA HIS A 269 -32.90 16.24 -11.69
C HIS A 269 -32.19 17.45 -12.30
N ARG A 270 -30.93 17.68 -11.95
CA ARG A 270 -30.07 18.66 -12.61
C ARG A 270 -29.48 18.02 -13.88
N ARG A 271 -29.39 18.77 -14.94
CA ARG A 271 -28.65 18.34 -16.13
C ARG A 271 -27.16 18.28 -15.77
N SER A 272 -26.56 17.09 -15.75
CA SER A 272 -25.11 16.97 -15.60
C SER A 272 -24.45 17.73 -16.76
N GLU A 273 -23.52 18.61 -16.44
CA GLU A 273 -22.78 19.37 -17.44
C GLU A 273 -22.02 18.40 -18.35
N PRO A 274 -22.12 18.54 -19.69
CA PRO A 274 -21.37 17.71 -20.65
C PRO A 274 -19.87 17.72 -20.38
N GLU A 275 -19.36 18.79 -19.79
CA GLU A 275 -17.95 18.94 -19.36
C GLU A 275 -17.55 17.94 -18.29
N LEU A 276 -18.36 17.72 -17.25
CA LEU A 276 -18.07 16.74 -16.20
C LEU A 276 -17.95 15.32 -16.75
N ARG A 277 -18.81 14.96 -17.71
CA ARG A 277 -18.74 13.64 -18.35
C ARG A 277 -17.49 13.50 -19.20
N ARG A 278 -17.13 14.54 -19.95
CA ARG A 278 -15.89 14.57 -20.74
C ARG A 278 -14.65 14.47 -19.84
N ASP A 279 -14.64 15.20 -18.72
CA ASP A 279 -13.54 15.16 -17.77
C ASP A 279 -13.42 13.78 -17.13
N TYR A 280 -14.54 13.14 -16.80
CA TYR A 280 -14.57 11.76 -16.31
C TYR A 280 -13.94 10.77 -17.29
N GLU A 281 -14.35 10.81 -18.57
CA GLU A 281 -13.79 9.93 -19.61
C GLU A 281 -12.31 10.23 -19.89
N ASN A 282 -11.91 11.50 -19.88
CA ASN A 282 -10.52 11.90 -20.03
C ASN A 282 -9.64 11.35 -18.89
N MET A 283 -10.09 11.48 -17.64
CA MET A 283 -9.34 10.94 -16.49
C MET A 283 -9.19 9.42 -16.57
N ARG A 284 -10.23 8.71 -16.97
CA ARG A 284 -10.17 7.25 -17.17
C ARG A 284 -9.19 6.87 -18.29
N ALA A 285 -9.25 7.57 -19.41
CA ALA A 285 -8.35 7.31 -20.54
C ALA A 285 -6.89 7.57 -20.16
N GLN A 286 -6.60 8.66 -19.44
CA GLN A 286 -5.26 8.96 -18.93
C GLN A 286 -4.78 7.87 -17.95
N ALA A 287 -5.64 7.44 -17.01
CA ALA A 287 -5.32 6.38 -16.08
C ALA A 287 -4.94 5.09 -16.80
N LEU A 288 -5.71 4.67 -17.81
CA LEU A 288 -5.39 3.48 -18.61
C LEU A 288 -4.06 3.63 -19.35
N ALA A 289 -3.84 4.78 -20.02
CA ALA A 289 -2.61 5.03 -20.77
C ALA A 289 -1.36 4.97 -19.86
N HIS A 290 -1.42 5.55 -18.66
CA HIS A 290 -0.33 5.46 -17.69
C HIS A 290 -0.10 4.03 -17.20
N LEU A 291 -1.17 3.26 -16.95
CA LEU A 291 -1.07 1.85 -16.53
C LEU A 291 -0.52 0.97 -17.64
N ASP A 292 -0.91 1.18 -18.90
CA ASP A 292 -0.40 0.44 -20.06
C ASP A 292 1.10 0.69 -20.25
N ARG A 293 1.52 1.97 -20.18
CA ARG A 293 2.96 2.29 -20.24
C ARG A 293 3.74 1.68 -19.08
N ALA A 294 3.17 1.68 -17.87
CA ALA A 294 3.77 1.02 -16.71
C ALA A 294 3.91 -0.50 -16.92
N SER A 295 2.89 -1.14 -17.52
CA SER A 295 2.90 -2.57 -17.84
C SER A 295 4.02 -2.93 -18.81
N GLU A 296 4.21 -2.12 -19.88
CA GLU A 296 5.32 -2.30 -20.84
C GLU A 296 6.67 -2.30 -20.15
N ILE A 297 6.93 -1.28 -19.30
CA ILE A 297 8.21 -1.18 -18.59
C ILE A 297 8.39 -2.34 -17.61
N TYR A 298 7.36 -2.73 -16.86
CA TYR A 298 7.48 -3.87 -15.94
C TYR A 298 7.73 -5.19 -16.65
N ARG A 299 7.19 -5.36 -17.86
CA ARG A 299 7.44 -6.54 -18.70
C ARG A 299 8.90 -6.60 -19.15
N LEU A 300 9.51 -5.46 -19.54
CA LEU A 300 10.92 -5.38 -19.88
C LEU A 300 11.83 -5.82 -18.73
N HIS A 301 11.44 -5.52 -17.51
CA HIS A 301 12.20 -5.86 -16.29
C HIS A 301 11.76 -7.15 -15.60
N ALA A 302 10.89 -7.96 -16.21
CA ALA A 302 10.31 -9.18 -15.60
C ALA A 302 9.81 -8.97 -14.16
N ASN A 303 9.25 -7.78 -13.87
CA ASN A 303 8.84 -7.37 -12.52
C ASN A 303 7.40 -7.79 -12.25
N HIS A 304 7.19 -8.97 -11.68
CA HIS A 304 5.86 -9.55 -11.43
C HIS A 304 5.02 -8.70 -10.46
N ARG A 305 5.63 -8.18 -9.37
CA ARG A 305 4.90 -7.31 -8.41
C ARG A 305 4.38 -6.05 -9.07
N GLY A 306 5.20 -5.43 -9.93
CA GLY A 306 4.82 -4.26 -10.70
C GLY A 306 3.67 -4.57 -11.65
N ALA A 307 3.83 -5.62 -12.47
CA ALA A 307 2.80 -6.09 -13.39
C ALA A 307 1.49 -6.41 -12.67
N GLY A 308 1.52 -7.22 -11.60
CA GLY A 308 0.33 -7.53 -10.82
C GLY A 308 -0.31 -6.31 -10.16
N THR A 309 0.48 -5.30 -9.75
CA THR A 309 -0.09 -4.04 -9.24
C THR A 309 -0.81 -3.26 -10.34
N VAL A 310 -0.31 -3.29 -11.57
CA VAL A 310 -1.00 -2.71 -12.74
C VAL A 310 -2.32 -3.45 -12.99
N CYS A 311 -2.32 -4.79 -12.98
CA CYS A 311 -3.53 -5.60 -13.13
C CYS A 311 -4.59 -5.21 -12.08
N VAL A 312 -4.22 -5.12 -10.80
CA VAL A 312 -5.16 -4.66 -9.74
C VAL A 312 -5.74 -3.27 -10.05
N ASN A 313 -4.93 -2.32 -10.53
CA ASN A 313 -5.42 -0.97 -10.82
C ASN A 313 -6.30 -0.93 -12.09
N ARG A 314 -5.96 -1.66 -13.16
CA ARG A 314 -6.82 -1.80 -14.35
C ARG A 314 -8.12 -2.49 -13.98
N GLY A 315 -8.06 -3.57 -13.19
CA GLY A 315 -9.24 -4.25 -12.70
C GLY A 315 -10.18 -3.32 -11.93
N HIS A 316 -9.65 -2.44 -11.09
CA HIS A 316 -10.47 -1.41 -10.46
C HIS A 316 -11.10 -0.42 -11.47
N LEU A 317 -10.40 -0.03 -12.53
CA LEU A 317 -10.98 0.84 -13.57
C LEU A 317 -12.09 0.13 -14.36
N HIS A 318 -11.92 -1.18 -14.62
CA HIS A 318 -12.95 -2.01 -15.24
C HIS A 318 -14.17 -2.18 -14.32
N LEU A 319 -13.96 -2.44 -13.03
CA LEU A 319 -15.02 -2.50 -12.03
C LEU A 319 -15.82 -1.18 -11.97
N ASP A 320 -15.12 -0.04 -11.92
CA ASP A 320 -15.75 1.28 -11.89
C ASP A 320 -16.59 1.59 -13.16
N SER A 321 -16.27 0.95 -14.28
CA SER A 321 -17.03 1.08 -15.54
C SER A 321 -18.10 0.01 -15.74
N GLY A 322 -18.25 -0.95 -14.81
CA GLY A 322 -19.21 -2.05 -14.93
C GLY A 322 -18.73 -3.23 -15.80
N ASP A 323 -17.46 -3.23 -16.26
CA ASP A 323 -16.88 -4.36 -17.01
C ASP A 323 -16.36 -5.42 -16.03
N LEU A 324 -17.30 -6.14 -15.40
CA LEU A 324 -17.02 -7.05 -14.30
C LEU A 324 -16.15 -8.24 -14.73
N TYR A 325 -16.31 -8.73 -15.95
CA TYR A 325 -15.54 -9.86 -16.44
C TYR A 325 -14.06 -9.50 -16.63
N LYS A 326 -13.76 -8.32 -17.20
CA LYS A 326 -12.37 -7.86 -17.31
C LYS A 326 -11.77 -7.55 -15.94
N ALA A 327 -12.57 -7.02 -15.01
CA ALA A 327 -12.11 -6.79 -13.65
C ALA A 327 -11.71 -8.09 -12.94
N ASP A 328 -12.46 -9.17 -13.16
CA ASP A 328 -12.20 -10.50 -12.63
C ASP A 328 -10.95 -11.15 -13.27
N ASP A 329 -10.79 -11.06 -14.59
CA ASP A 329 -9.61 -11.53 -15.29
C ASP A 329 -8.33 -10.86 -14.77
N GLU A 330 -8.35 -9.54 -14.57
CA GLU A 330 -7.24 -8.78 -14.00
C GLU A 330 -6.95 -9.19 -12.54
N ALA A 331 -7.98 -9.50 -11.76
CA ALA A 331 -7.81 -10.00 -10.38
C ALA A 331 -7.11 -11.36 -10.36
N ARG A 332 -7.54 -12.30 -11.23
CA ARG A 332 -6.94 -13.62 -11.34
C ARG A 332 -5.48 -13.55 -11.82
N GLU A 333 -5.20 -12.73 -12.82
CA GLU A 333 -3.82 -12.53 -13.30
C GLU A 333 -2.93 -11.97 -12.19
N ALA A 334 -3.40 -10.96 -11.46
CA ALA A 334 -2.66 -10.39 -10.32
C ALA A 334 -2.40 -11.44 -9.22
N TYR A 335 -3.39 -12.30 -8.93
CA TYR A 335 -3.23 -13.36 -7.94
C TYR A 335 -2.18 -14.37 -8.37
N ALA A 336 -2.25 -14.87 -9.61
CA ALA A 336 -1.30 -15.84 -10.17
C ALA A 336 0.15 -15.29 -10.15
N LEU A 337 0.34 -14.03 -10.51
CA LEU A 337 1.65 -13.36 -10.41
C LEU A 337 2.16 -13.29 -8.97
N GLY A 338 1.27 -13.02 -8.00
CA GLY A 338 1.62 -12.99 -6.58
C GLY A 338 1.97 -14.37 -6.03
N GLU A 339 1.22 -15.39 -6.41
CA GLU A 339 1.40 -16.77 -5.97
C GLU A 339 2.77 -17.34 -6.40
N GLN A 340 3.19 -17.08 -7.64
CA GLN A 340 4.50 -17.52 -8.16
C GLN A 340 5.69 -17.11 -7.30
N LYS A 341 5.58 -16.01 -6.57
CA LYS A 341 6.65 -15.41 -5.78
C LYS A 341 6.31 -15.26 -4.28
N ASN A 342 5.21 -15.86 -3.82
CA ASN A 342 4.70 -15.75 -2.45
C ASN A 342 4.53 -14.28 -1.99
N ASP A 343 4.05 -13.42 -2.90
CA ASP A 343 3.81 -12.01 -2.60
C ASP A 343 2.43 -11.83 -1.95
N TYR A 344 2.37 -12.02 -0.64
CA TYR A 344 1.12 -11.93 0.14
C TYR A 344 0.42 -10.57 0.02
N ILE A 345 1.17 -9.47 -0.19
CA ILE A 345 0.57 -8.14 -0.39
C ILE A 345 -0.18 -8.08 -1.72
N LEU A 346 0.41 -8.62 -2.79
CA LEU A 346 -0.21 -8.65 -4.11
C LEU A 346 -1.41 -9.59 -4.12
N MET A 347 -1.25 -10.81 -3.59
CA MET A 347 -2.33 -11.79 -3.47
C MET A 347 -3.53 -11.23 -2.69
N ALA A 348 -3.30 -10.57 -1.55
CA ALA A 348 -4.38 -9.96 -0.77
C ALA A 348 -5.11 -8.86 -1.55
N ARG A 349 -4.40 -8.05 -2.34
CA ARG A 349 -5.01 -7.01 -3.18
C ARG A 349 -5.84 -7.61 -4.33
N ALA A 350 -5.37 -8.68 -4.92
CA ALA A 350 -6.09 -9.40 -5.97
C ALA A 350 -7.39 -10.00 -5.43
N ARG A 351 -7.34 -10.68 -4.28
CA ARG A 351 -8.54 -11.22 -3.61
C ARG A 351 -9.52 -10.14 -3.17
N LEU A 352 -9.02 -8.97 -2.77
CA LEU A 352 -9.88 -7.82 -2.50
C LEU A 352 -10.62 -7.33 -3.74
N LEU A 353 -9.94 -7.27 -4.89
CA LEU A 353 -10.58 -6.89 -6.15
C LEU A 353 -11.64 -7.91 -6.56
N GLU A 354 -11.33 -9.19 -6.50
CA GLU A 354 -12.28 -10.28 -6.76
C GLU A 354 -13.50 -10.19 -5.81
N CYS A 355 -13.28 -10.00 -4.51
CA CYS A 355 -14.36 -9.77 -3.56
C CYS A 355 -15.25 -8.59 -3.96
N MET A 356 -14.67 -7.48 -4.42
CA MET A 356 -15.44 -6.32 -4.89
C MET A 356 -16.26 -6.64 -6.14
N VAL A 357 -15.67 -7.36 -7.10
CA VAL A 357 -16.35 -7.80 -8.32
C VAL A 357 -17.55 -8.68 -7.97
N GLU A 358 -17.36 -9.70 -7.11
CA GLU A 358 -18.42 -10.61 -6.72
C GLU A 358 -19.53 -9.90 -5.91
N ASN A 359 -19.18 -8.95 -5.03
CA ASN A 359 -20.21 -8.13 -4.34
C ASN A 359 -21.00 -7.27 -5.35
N THR A 360 -20.37 -6.74 -6.40
CA THR A 360 -21.09 -5.98 -7.44
C THR A 360 -22.01 -6.87 -8.26
N LYS A 361 -21.56 -8.09 -8.65
CA LYS A 361 -22.42 -9.08 -9.32
C LYS A 361 -23.64 -9.43 -8.45
N LEU A 362 -23.46 -9.56 -7.14
CA LEU A 362 -24.54 -9.84 -6.20
C LEU A 362 -25.53 -8.67 -6.09
N GLU A 363 -25.03 -7.42 -6.06
CA GLU A 363 -25.87 -6.21 -6.00
C GLU A 363 -26.62 -5.96 -7.33
N GLU A 364 -26.07 -6.36 -8.47
CA GLU A 364 -26.66 -6.23 -9.80
C GLU A 364 -27.45 -7.49 -10.24
N GLU A 365 -27.59 -8.49 -9.35
CA GLU A 365 -28.32 -9.75 -9.59
C GLU A 365 -27.78 -10.52 -10.83
N ILE A 366 -26.47 -10.45 -11.05
CA ILE A 366 -25.77 -11.20 -12.10
C ILE A 366 -25.38 -12.57 -11.54
N ASP A 367 -25.65 -13.63 -12.29
CA ASP A 367 -25.37 -15.01 -11.94
C ASP A 367 -26.20 -15.55 -10.72
N ASP A 368 -25.92 -16.80 -10.30
CA ASP A 368 -26.59 -17.42 -9.15
C ASP A 368 -26.17 -16.74 -7.83
N ALA A 369 -27.12 -16.10 -7.17
CA ALA A 369 -26.88 -15.31 -5.97
C ALA A 369 -26.19 -16.10 -4.83
N ALA A 370 -26.52 -17.39 -4.65
CA ALA A 370 -25.93 -18.22 -3.60
C ALA A 370 -24.47 -18.55 -3.91
N TRP A 371 -24.17 -18.83 -5.17
CA TRP A 371 -22.82 -19.10 -5.64
C TRP A 371 -21.95 -17.85 -5.56
N VAL A 372 -22.42 -16.72 -6.08
CA VAL A 372 -21.71 -15.42 -6.04
C VAL A 372 -21.45 -14.98 -4.60
N ALA A 373 -22.42 -15.13 -3.70
CA ALA A 373 -22.27 -14.82 -2.29
C ALA A 373 -21.18 -15.67 -1.61
N HIS A 374 -21.10 -16.96 -1.98
CA HIS A 374 -20.05 -17.84 -1.49
C HIS A 374 -18.67 -17.41 -1.96
N LEU A 375 -18.50 -17.11 -3.26
CA LEU A 375 -17.24 -16.63 -3.84
C LEU A 375 -16.79 -15.31 -3.20
N ALA A 376 -17.71 -14.35 -3.05
CA ALA A 376 -17.42 -13.07 -2.40
C ALA A 376 -16.88 -13.24 -0.98
N LEU A 377 -17.51 -14.15 -0.20
CA LEU A 377 -17.11 -14.39 1.18
C LEU A 377 -15.78 -15.14 1.29
N GLU A 378 -15.52 -16.10 0.42
CA GLU A 378 -14.23 -16.79 0.36
C GLU A 378 -13.10 -15.83 -0.02
N ALA A 379 -13.26 -15.03 -1.08
CA ALA A 379 -12.27 -14.03 -1.49
C ALA A 379 -11.99 -13.01 -0.38
N ALA A 380 -13.04 -12.56 0.34
CA ALA A 380 -12.89 -11.64 1.46
C ALA A 380 -12.10 -12.25 2.63
N LYS A 381 -12.40 -13.50 3.01
CA LYS A 381 -11.69 -14.22 4.08
C LYS A 381 -10.23 -14.43 3.73
N GLU A 382 -9.97 -14.93 2.53
CA GLU A 382 -8.60 -15.16 2.07
C GLU A 382 -7.80 -13.84 1.99
N ALA A 383 -8.41 -12.74 1.54
CA ALA A 383 -7.77 -11.42 1.55
C ALA A 383 -7.34 -11.01 2.97
N VAL A 384 -8.16 -11.27 3.99
CA VAL A 384 -7.82 -11.00 5.40
C VAL A 384 -6.67 -11.89 5.86
N ASP A 385 -6.70 -13.18 5.56
CA ASP A 385 -5.66 -14.13 5.98
C ASP A 385 -4.30 -13.82 5.34
N LEU A 386 -4.30 -13.46 4.06
CA LEU A 386 -3.10 -13.02 3.36
C LEU A 386 -2.57 -11.68 3.91
N ALA A 387 -3.45 -10.72 4.19
CA ALA A 387 -3.05 -9.44 4.76
C ALA A 387 -2.48 -9.59 6.17
N ARG A 388 -2.96 -10.53 6.98
CA ARG A 388 -2.44 -10.85 8.33
C ARG A 388 -1.02 -11.40 8.32
N ARG A 389 -0.57 -11.98 7.18
CA ARG A 389 0.82 -12.44 7.01
C ARG A 389 1.81 -11.28 6.79
N THR A 390 1.31 -10.04 6.80
CA THR A 390 2.11 -8.84 6.58
C THR A 390 1.85 -7.81 7.67
N GLU A 391 2.79 -6.89 7.89
CA GLU A 391 2.60 -5.75 8.81
C GLU A 391 1.85 -4.58 8.16
N ASN A 392 1.23 -4.79 7.00
CA ASN A 392 0.51 -3.74 6.29
C ASN A 392 -0.88 -3.50 6.89
N ARG A 393 -0.92 -2.68 7.97
CA ARG A 393 -2.13 -2.37 8.72
C ARG A 393 -3.27 -1.84 7.84
N ARG A 394 -2.93 -1.01 6.84
CA ARG A 394 -3.95 -0.44 5.94
C ARG A 394 -4.55 -1.48 5.01
N LEU A 395 -3.75 -2.42 4.50
CA LEU A 395 -4.23 -3.52 3.69
C LEU A 395 -5.15 -4.42 4.51
N LEU A 396 -4.74 -4.75 5.75
CA LEU A 396 -5.57 -5.55 6.66
C LEU A 396 -6.88 -4.83 7.00
N ALA A 397 -6.84 -3.52 7.29
CA ALA A 397 -8.05 -2.75 7.55
C ALA A 397 -9.01 -2.77 6.35
N ARG A 398 -8.50 -2.59 5.12
CA ARG A 398 -9.31 -2.66 3.90
C ARG A 398 -9.92 -4.05 3.69
N ALA A 399 -9.14 -5.11 3.92
CA ALA A 399 -9.63 -6.49 3.83
C ALA A 399 -10.74 -6.77 4.86
N LEU A 400 -10.58 -6.32 6.10
CA LEU A 400 -11.62 -6.44 7.14
C LEU A 400 -12.89 -5.66 6.78
N ILE A 401 -12.75 -4.44 6.24
CA ILE A 401 -13.91 -3.64 5.80
C ILE A 401 -14.70 -4.39 4.75
N TRP A 402 -14.05 -4.93 3.74
CA TRP A 402 -14.74 -5.67 2.67
C TRP A 402 -15.30 -7.01 3.17
N LEU A 403 -14.61 -7.70 4.09
CA LEU A 403 -15.18 -8.87 4.75
C LEU A 403 -16.46 -8.50 5.52
N GLY A 404 -16.47 -7.38 6.26
CA GLY A 404 -17.63 -6.90 6.98
C GLY A 404 -18.79 -6.51 6.03
N LEU A 405 -18.50 -5.81 4.94
CA LEU A 405 -19.51 -5.44 3.92
C LEU A 405 -20.12 -6.69 3.28
N THR A 406 -19.30 -7.65 2.87
CA THR A 406 -19.74 -8.93 2.31
C THR A 406 -20.58 -9.72 3.31
N THR A 407 -20.16 -9.77 4.58
CA THR A 407 -20.93 -10.44 5.64
C THR A 407 -22.32 -9.81 5.82
N CYS A 408 -22.42 -8.48 5.79
CA CYS A 408 -23.72 -7.78 5.86
C CYS A 408 -24.63 -8.12 4.68
N THR A 409 -24.07 -8.35 3.49
CA THR A 409 -24.83 -8.64 2.27
C THR A 409 -25.24 -10.11 2.19
N THR A 410 -24.30 -11.03 2.50
CA THR A 410 -24.49 -12.48 2.32
C THR A 410 -25.14 -13.18 3.51
N SER A 411 -25.03 -12.60 4.70
CA SER A 411 -25.47 -13.23 5.95
C SER A 411 -26.16 -12.21 6.88
N PRO A 412 -27.39 -11.79 6.58
CA PRO A 412 -28.11 -10.76 7.35
C PRO A 412 -28.24 -11.05 8.86
N GLY A 413 -28.18 -12.33 9.27
CA GLY A 413 -28.19 -12.75 10.68
C GLY A 413 -26.84 -12.57 11.42
N SER A 414 -25.76 -12.23 10.73
CA SER A 414 -24.39 -12.15 11.28
C SER A 414 -23.92 -10.72 11.56
N LEU A 415 -24.85 -9.81 11.89
CA LEU A 415 -24.54 -8.39 12.12
C LEU A 415 -23.59 -8.14 13.30
N ASP A 416 -23.62 -9.01 14.33
CA ASP A 416 -22.69 -8.90 15.45
C ASP A 416 -21.26 -9.21 15.02
N ALA A 417 -21.07 -10.21 14.14
CA ALA A 417 -19.77 -10.49 13.53
C ALA A 417 -19.29 -9.31 12.65
N ALA A 418 -20.17 -8.72 11.84
CA ALA A 418 -19.84 -7.54 11.04
C ALA A 418 -19.49 -6.32 11.90
N ARG A 419 -20.15 -6.16 13.07
CA ARG A 419 -19.81 -5.12 14.06
C ARG A 419 -18.41 -5.31 14.61
N GLU A 420 -18.08 -6.51 15.07
CA GLU A 420 -16.75 -6.83 15.59
C GLU A 420 -15.66 -6.58 14.54
N ILE A 421 -15.87 -7.01 13.29
CA ILE A 421 -14.97 -6.75 12.16
C ILE A 421 -14.81 -5.24 11.94
N SER A 422 -15.88 -4.46 12.00
CA SER A 422 -15.83 -3.00 11.82
C SER A 422 -15.04 -2.30 12.93
N GLU A 423 -15.10 -2.80 14.17
CA GLU A 423 -14.32 -2.30 15.30
C GLU A 423 -12.84 -2.62 15.15
N GLN A 424 -12.50 -3.85 14.71
CA GLN A 424 -11.13 -4.23 14.40
C GLN A 424 -10.53 -3.33 13.30
N ALA A 425 -11.26 -3.10 12.21
CA ALA A 425 -10.83 -2.21 11.13
C ALA A 425 -10.65 -0.76 11.62
N ALA A 426 -11.57 -0.27 12.45
CA ALA A 426 -11.49 1.07 13.03
C ALA A 426 -10.26 1.24 13.94
N ALA A 427 -9.90 0.23 14.73
CA ALA A 427 -8.72 0.25 15.58
C ALA A 427 -7.42 0.34 14.75
N LEU A 428 -7.36 -0.33 13.60
CA LEU A 428 -6.22 -0.26 12.68
C LEU A 428 -6.08 1.14 12.04
N LEU A 429 -7.20 1.84 11.79
CA LEU A 429 -7.24 3.15 11.12
C LEU A 429 -7.28 4.33 12.09
N LYS A 430 -7.23 4.13 13.39
CA LYS A 430 -7.44 5.16 14.43
C LYS A 430 -6.56 6.42 14.26
N ASN A 431 -5.33 6.26 13.78
CA ASN A 431 -4.36 7.32 13.61
C ASN A 431 -4.05 7.63 12.13
N GLU A 432 -4.87 7.09 11.22
CA GLU A 432 -4.69 7.24 9.78
C GLU A 432 -5.43 8.48 9.26
N VAL A 433 -4.97 8.98 8.11
CA VAL A 433 -5.68 10.03 7.39
C VAL A 433 -7.02 9.50 6.89
N GLN A 434 -8.05 10.35 6.99
CA GLN A 434 -9.39 10.04 6.48
C GLN A 434 -9.40 10.11 4.95
N ASP A 435 -9.20 8.96 4.32
CA ASP A 435 -9.24 8.78 2.86
C ASP A 435 -10.38 7.82 2.46
N HIS A 436 -10.38 7.38 1.21
CA HIS A 436 -11.38 6.45 0.67
C HIS A 436 -11.55 5.15 1.48
N ILE A 437 -10.48 4.63 2.13
CA ILE A 437 -10.60 3.44 3.01
C ILE A 437 -11.40 3.78 4.26
N TRP A 438 -11.23 4.98 4.76
CA TRP A 438 -12.03 5.47 5.88
C TRP A 438 -13.50 5.70 5.47
N GLU A 439 -13.76 6.18 4.24
CA GLU A 439 -15.11 6.27 3.68
C GLU A 439 -15.78 4.88 3.61
N ASP A 440 -15.06 3.85 3.10
CA ASP A 440 -15.56 2.48 3.07
C ASP A 440 -15.89 1.96 4.49
N LEU A 441 -15.08 2.30 5.50
CA LEU A 441 -15.38 1.97 6.90
C LEU A 441 -16.68 2.65 7.38
N GLN A 442 -16.94 3.89 6.98
CA GLN A 442 -18.20 4.55 7.35
C GLN A 442 -19.41 3.88 6.67
N VAL A 443 -19.26 3.42 5.43
CA VAL A 443 -20.30 2.63 4.74
C VAL A 443 -20.59 1.33 5.51
N LEU A 444 -19.55 0.59 5.93
CA LEU A 444 -19.70 -0.62 6.74
C LEU A 444 -20.42 -0.32 8.05
N LYS A 445 -19.98 0.71 8.79
CA LYS A 445 -20.63 1.11 10.05
C LYS A 445 -22.11 1.47 9.84
N ALA A 446 -22.42 2.18 8.78
CA ALA A 446 -23.80 2.54 8.45
C ALA A 446 -24.65 1.28 8.13
N ARG A 447 -24.10 0.30 7.39
CA ARG A 447 -24.80 -0.98 7.11
C ARG A 447 -25.03 -1.77 8.41
N VAL A 448 -24.04 -1.87 9.29
CA VAL A 448 -24.17 -2.54 10.60
C VAL A 448 -25.24 -1.87 11.48
N VAL A 449 -25.27 -0.53 11.50
CA VAL A 449 -26.29 0.22 12.27
C VAL A 449 -27.68 0.03 11.67
N LYS A 450 -27.82 0.07 10.34
CA LYS A 450 -29.12 -0.13 9.66
C LYS A 450 -29.63 -1.56 9.79
N GLY A 451 -28.76 -2.55 9.76
CA GLY A 451 -29.11 -3.96 9.90
C GLY A 451 -29.30 -4.44 11.34
N GLY A 452 -28.66 -3.75 12.32
CA GLY A 452 -28.85 -4.04 13.75
C GLY A 452 -30.23 -3.56 14.18
N ASN A 453 -31.04 -4.49 14.68
CA ASN A 453 -32.41 -4.34 15.25
C ASN A 453 -32.88 -2.89 15.47
N VAL A 454 -33.00 -2.09 14.44
CA VAL A 454 -33.94 -1.00 14.43
C VAL A 454 -35.30 -1.70 14.36
N ASP A 455 -36.03 -1.69 15.44
CA ASP A 455 -37.40 -2.15 15.49
C ASP A 455 -38.04 -1.84 14.13
N ALA A 456 -38.65 -2.86 13.48
CA ALA A 456 -39.21 -2.73 12.13
C ALA A 456 -40.14 -1.50 12.01
N THR A 457 -40.72 -1.11 13.12
CA THR A 457 -41.55 0.08 13.27
C THR A 457 -40.72 1.37 13.11
N LEU A 458 -39.54 1.45 13.74
CA LEU A 458 -38.65 2.61 13.61
C LEU A 458 -38.05 2.71 12.20
N GLN A 459 -37.81 1.59 11.56
CA GLN A 459 -37.34 1.54 10.18
C GLN A 459 -38.41 2.03 9.21
N ALA A 460 -39.65 1.57 9.37
CA ALA A 460 -40.80 2.03 8.58
C ALA A 460 -41.02 3.55 8.77
N TRP A 461 -40.94 4.05 10.01
CA TRP A 461 -41.08 5.49 10.27
C TRP A 461 -39.98 6.34 9.69
N SER A 462 -38.74 5.85 9.68
CA SER A 462 -37.62 6.55 9.03
C SER A 462 -37.79 6.69 7.50
N GLN A 463 -38.62 5.83 6.92
CA GLN A 463 -39.00 5.84 5.50
C GLN A 463 -40.30 6.59 5.23
N GLY A 464 -40.90 7.23 6.27
CA GLY A 464 -42.15 7.96 6.16
C GLY A 464 -43.41 7.07 6.18
N VAL A 465 -43.25 5.77 6.41
CA VAL A 465 -44.40 4.82 6.52
C VAL A 465 -44.95 4.87 7.94
N VAL A 466 -45.88 5.77 8.19
CA VAL A 466 -46.43 6.02 9.53
C VAL A 466 -47.89 5.51 9.72
N GLY A 467 -48.54 5.06 8.66
CA GLY A 467 -49.95 4.67 8.67
C GLY A 467 -50.86 5.84 9.07
N ASP A 468 -52.02 5.53 9.66
CA ASP A 468 -52.99 6.55 10.11
C ASP A 468 -52.65 7.16 11.50
N ARG A 469 -51.39 7.07 11.95
CA ARG A 469 -50.97 7.55 13.27
C ARG A 469 -50.73 9.05 13.29
N THR A 470 -51.21 9.68 14.34
CA THR A 470 -50.92 11.10 14.63
C THR A 470 -49.49 11.26 15.15
N PHE A 471 -48.93 12.43 15.03
CA PHE A 471 -47.59 12.76 15.57
C PHE A 471 -47.49 12.46 17.09
N GLN A 472 -48.56 12.69 17.84
CA GLN A 472 -48.60 12.38 19.26
C GLN A 472 -48.49 10.87 19.52
N GLN A 473 -49.21 10.05 18.76
CA GLN A 473 -49.16 8.58 18.85
C GLN A 473 -47.76 8.08 18.48
N LEU A 474 -47.17 8.58 17.39
CA LEU A 474 -45.77 8.25 17.00
C LEU A 474 -44.76 8.58 18.10
N THR A 475 -44.93 9.72 18.77
CA THR A 475 -44.05 10.13 19.89
C THR A 475 -44.22 9.22 21.11
N GLU A 476 -45.43 8.75 21.38
CA GLU A 476 -45.71 7.80 22.48
C GLU A 476 -45.16 6.41 22.17
N ASP A 477 -45.40 5.90 20.97
CA ASP A 477 -44.85 4.63 20.50
C ASP A 477 -43.33 4.64 20.50
N PHE A 478 -42.70 5.73 20.04
CA PHE A 478 -41.23 5.92 20.11
C PHE A 478 -40.73 5.89 21.57
N ALA A 479 -41.43 6.54 22.48
CA ALA A 479 -41.07 6.51 23.89
C ALA A 479 -41.20 5.09 24.50
N ASP A 480 -42.15 4.31 24.06
CA ASP A 480 -42.36 2.92 24.49
C ASP A 480 -41.23 1.98 23.99
N LEU A 481 -40.68 2.27 22.82
CA LEU A 481 -39.57 1.49 22.26
C LEU A 481 -38.21 1.86 22.90
N ILE A 482 -37.94 3.12 23.14
CA ILE A 482 -36.61 3.62 23.53
C ILE A 482 -36.41 3.64 25.05
N ILE A 483 -37.42 4.05 25.82
CA ILE A 483 -37.26 4.22 27.28
C ILE A 483 -36.88 2.91 27.98
N PRO A 484 -37.50 1.74 27.69
CA PRO A 484 -37.11 0.47 28.31
C PRO A 484 -35.64 0.09 28.02
N LYS A 485 -35.18 0.24 26.78
CA LYS A 485 -33.83 -0.08 26.38
C LYS A 485 -32.80 0.79 27.13
N ILE A 486 -33.04 2.09 27.20
CA ILE A 486 -32.18 2.99 27.95
C ILE A 486 -32.24 2.74 29.45
N TRP A 487 -33.40 2.37 29.98
CA TRP A 487 -33.57 2.03 31.39
C TRP A 487 -32.76 0.80 31.80
N GLU A 488 -32.69 -0.22 30.95
CA GLU A 488 -31.79 -1.36 31.16
C GLU A 488 -30.33 -0.95 31.12
N HIS A 489 -29.91 -0.19 30.12
CA HIS A 489 -28.53 0.33 30.01
C HIS A 489 -28.12 1.24 31.19
N GLU A 490 -29.07 1.99 31.75
CA GLU A 490 -28.81 2.86 32.90
C GLU A 490 -29.02 2.13 34.24
N SER A 491 -28.82 0.82 34.26
CA SER A 491 -28.91 -0.04 35.47
C SER A 491 -30.26 0.10 36.18
N ARG A 492 -31.33 0.24 35.42
CA ARG A 492 -32.72 0.36 35.87
C ARG A 492 -32.98 1.58 36.78
N LYS A 493 -32.21 2.68 36.62
CA LYS A 493 -32.35 3.90 37.45
C LYS A 493 -33.07 5.00 36.68
N VAL A 494 -34.35 5.25 37.05
CA VAL A 494 -35.21 6.28 36.44
C VAL A 494 -34.54 7.66 36.38
N ALA A 495 -33.82 8.07 37.44
CA ALA A 495 -33.14 9.37 37.49
C ALA A 495 -32.03 9.49 36.39
N ARG A 496 -31.31 8.42 36.09
CA ARG A 496 -30.30 8.41 35.03
C ARG A 496 -30.90 8.50 33.64
N VAL A 497 -31.99 7.72 33.40
CA VAL A 497 -32.73 7.77 32.14
C VAL A 497 -33.31 9.16 31.89
N SER A 498 -33.92 9.75 32.93
CA SER A 498 -34.47 11.10 32.89
C SER A 498 -33.40 12.16 32.54
N LYS A 499 -32.26 12.08 33.19
CA LYS A 499 -31.10 12.97 32.90
C LYS A 499 -30.58 12.76 31.47
N ARG A 500 -30.42 11.52 31.05
CA ARG A 500 -29.84 11.17 29.73
C ARG A 500 -30.75 11.61 28.56
N LEU A 501 -32.08 11.42 28.74
CA LEU A 501 -33.06 11.77 27.71
C LEU A 501 -33.62 13.20 27.85
N SER A 502 -33.17 13.95 28.87
CA SER A 502 -33.69 15.29 29.16
C SER A 502 -35.23 15.36 29.27
N ILE A 503 -35.84 14.30 29.84
CA ILE A 503 -37.31 14.18 30.07
C ILE A 503 -37.61 14.06 31.56
N SER A 504 -38.86 14.37 31.95
CA SER A 504 -39.22 14.29 33.36
C SER A 504 -39.22 12.84 33.89
N PRO A 505 -38.79 12.62 35.17
CA PRO A 505 -38.89 11.30 35.80
C PRO A 505 -40.32 10.74 35.81
N LYS A 506 -41.33 11.62 35.85
CA LYS A 506 -42.74 11.27 35.77
C LYS A 506 -43.09 10.63 34.42
N LYS A 507 -42.51 11.15 33.29
CA LYS A 507 -42.71 10.59 31.96
C LYS A 507 -42.07 9.20 31.86
N VAL A 508 -40.86 9.02 32.38
CA VAL A 508 -40.18 7.72 32.40
C VAL A 508 -40.99 6.69 33.17
N ARG A 509 -41.43 7.01 34.40
CA ARG A 509 -42.23 6.08 35.21
C ARG A 509 -43.55 5.72 34.53
N ARG A 510 -44.24 6.69 33.90
CA ARG A 510 -45.51 6.45 33.19
C ARG A 510 -45.32 5.45 32.04
N VAL A 511 -44.27 5.57 31.28
CA VAL A 511 -43.96 4.64 30.17
C VAL A 511 -43.64 3.26 30.72
N LEU A 512 -42.72 3.17 31.69
CA LEU A 512 -42.37 1.89 32.31
C LEU A 512 -43.55 1.18 32.98
N ALA A 513 -44.45 1.94 33.63
CA ALA A 513 -45.65 1.41 34.23
C ALA A 513 -46.64 0.90 33.18
N ARG A 514 -46.81 1.62 32.06
CA ARG A 514 -47.69 1.19 30.93
C ARG A 514 -47.19 -0.11 30.32
N LEU A 515 -45.90 -0.35 30.29
CA LEU A 515 -45.27 -1.56 29.75
C LEU A 515 -45.10 -2.67 30.80
N GLY A 516 -45.57 -2.49 32.03
CA GLY A 516 -45.47 -3.47 33.11
C GLY A 516 -44.02 -3.64 33.65
N LEU A 517 -43.11 -2.73 33.33
CA LEU A 517 -41.71 -2.80 33.72
C LEU A 517 -41.38 -2.05 35.04
N HIS A 518 -42.35 -1.35 35.63
CA HIS A 518 -42.21 -0.60 36.87
C HIS A 518 -43.25 -1.08 37.87
N GLY A 519 -42.88 -1.98 38.74
CA GLY A 519 -43.77 -2.55 39.73
C GLY A 519 -43.25 -3.81 40.40
N ALA A 520 -41.96 -3.89 40.68
CA ALA A 520 -41.39 -4.82 41.66
C ALA A 520 -40.36 -4.09 42.50
#